data_b3f58ceffedae963fa239437a10cbcd6
#
_entry.id   b3f58ceffedae963fa239437a10cbcd6
#
_cell.length_a   1.000
_cell.length_b   1.000
_cell.length_c   1.000
_cell.angle_alpha   90.00
_cell.angle_beta   90.00
_cell.angle_gamma   90.00
#
_symmetry.space_group_name_H-M   'P 1'
#
loop_
_entity.id
_entity.type
_entity.pdbx_description
1 polymer ?
#
loop_
_entity_poly.entity_id
_entity_poly.type
_entity_poly.pdbx_seq_one_letter_code
_entity_poly.pdbx_strand_id
1 'polypeptide(L)' 'MEEIASRFEQLWSIEEVAEYLAMSPKTLYGWRCRKYGPPSYRLGNKVRYRPEEVRAWVDAQSTLAS' A
#
# COMPACT_ATOMS: atom_id res chain seq x y z
N MET A 1 -16.06 -12.03 -17.15
CA MET A 1 -15.28 -12.55 -16.03
C MET A 1 -14.15 -11.64 -15.66
N GLU A 2 -13.37 -11.23 -16.63
CA GLU A 2 -12.25 -10.38 -16.33
C GLU A 2 -12.66 -9.04 -15.82
N GLU A 3 -13.79 -8.54 -16.32
CA GLU A 3 -14.29 -7.29 -15.81
C GLU A 3 -14.60 -7.35 -14.35
N ILE A 4 -15.15 -8.48 -13.93
CA ILE A 4 -15.50 -8.66 -12.54
C ILE A 4 -14.25 -8.67 -11.69
N ALA A 5 -13.22 -9.36 -12.14
CA ALA A 5 -11.96 -9.39 -11.41
C ALA A 5 -11.37 -8.00 -11.28
N SER A 6 -11.50 -7.21 -12.34
CA SER A 6 -11.00 -5.86 -12.33
C SER A 6 -11.74 -4.98 -11.32
N ARG A 7 -13.06 -5.13 -11.27
CA ARG A 7 -13.87 -4.33 -10.38
C ARG A 7 -13.65 -4.68 -8.93
N PHE A 8 -13.28 -5.93 -8.66
CA PHE A 8 -13.07 -6.39 -7.30
C PHE A 8 -11.60 -6.64 -7.05
N GLU A 9 -10.80 -5.64 -7.44
CA GLU A 9 -9.37 -5.75 -7.27
C GLU A 9 -9.05 -6.01 -5.82
N GLN A 10 -8.12 -6.92 -5.61
CA GLN A 10 -7.76 -7.35 -4.29
C GLN A 10 -6.96 -6.28 -3.57
N LEU A 11 -7.27 -6.06 -2.31
CA LEU A 11 -6.47 -5.16 -1.49
C LEU A 11 -5.16 -5.85 -1.11
N TRP A 12 -4.16 -5.05 -0.82
CA TRP A 12 -2.83 -5.55 -0.48
C TRP A 12 -2.65 -5.57 1.03
N SER A 13 -1.98 -6.61 1.51
CA SER A 13 -1.52 -6.66 2.89
C SER A 13 -0.27 -5.82 3.06
N ILE A 14 0.14 -5.62 4.31
CA ILE A 14 1.40 -4.91 4.56
C ILE A 14 2.56 -5.62 3.90
N GLU A 15 2.56 -6.96 3.96
CA GLU A 15 3.64 -7.72 3.34
C GLU A 15 3.68 -7.51 1.85
N GLU A 16 2.52 -7.46 1.21
CA GLU A 16 2.48 -7.25 -0.23
C GLU A 16 2.93 -5.85 -0.61
N VAL A 17 2.55 -4.85 0.19
CA VAL A 17 3.02 -3.50 -0.07
C VAL A 17 4.52 -3.41 0.12
N ALA A 18 5.03 -4.04 1.16
CA ALA A 18 6.48 -4.03 1.41
C ALA A 18 7.21 -4.65 0.23
N GLU A 19 6.67 -5.72 -0.31
CA GLU A 19 7.29 -6.36 -1.46
C GLU A 19 7.27 -5.44 -2.67
N TYR A 20 6.14 -4.79 -2.91
CA TYR A 20 6.04 -3.85 -4.02
C TYR A 20 7.04 -2.70 -3.88
N LEU A 21 7.21 -2.20 -2.66
CA LEU A 21 8.11 -1.09 -2.41
C LEU A 21 9.55 -1.55 -2.21
N ALA A 22 9.80 -2.85 -2.22
CA ALA A 22 11.14 -3.43 -2.00
C ALA A 22 11.68 -3.01 -0.64
N MET A 23 10.84 -3.10 0.37
CA MET A 23 11.21 -2.74 1.73
C MET A 23 10.79 -3.85 2.68
N SER A 24 11.26 -3.80 3.91
CA SER A 24 10.84 -4.78 4.88
C SER A 24 9.50 -4.40 5.47
N PRO A 25 8.67 -5.38 5.82
CA PRO A 25 7.38 -5.06 6.45
C PRO A 25 7.54 -4.26 7.74
N LYS A 26 8.64 -4.45 8.43
CA LYS A 26 8.89 -3.73 9.66
C LYS A 26 8.91 -2.22 9.41
N THR A 27 9.47 -1.81 8.27
CA THR A 27 9.49 -0.40 7.92
C THR A 27 8.08 0.15 7.81
N LEU A 28 7.18 -0.60 7.19
CA LEU A 28 5.82 -0.13 7.02
C LEU A 28 5.07 -0.08 8.36
N TYR A 29 5.33 -1.01 9.23
CA TYR A 29 4.73 -0.95 10.56
C TYR A 29 5.17 0.33 11.28
N GLY A 30 6.43 0.68 11.17
CA GLY A 30 6.93 1.91 11.75
C GLY A 30 6.28 3.14 11.13
N TRP A 31 6.10 3.11 9.80
CA TRP A 31 5.43 4.21 9.12
C TRP A 31 4.02 4.41 9.65
N ARG A 32 3.28 3.31 9.85
CA ARG A 32 1.92 3.42 10.33
C ARG A 32 1.87 4.05 11.71
N CYS A 33 2.84 3.72 12.54
CA CYS A 33 2.91 4.33 13.87
C CYS A 33 3.10 5.83 13.79
N ARG A 34 3.81 6.30 12.77
CA ARG A 34 4.07 7.72 12.58
C ARG A 34 3.06 8.37 11.65
N LYS A 35 2.06 7.63 11.21
CA LYS A 35 1.06 8.12 10.27
C LYS A 35 1.71 8.64 9.00
N TYR A 36 2.63 7.88 8.48
CA TYR A 36 3.38 8.18 7.28
C TYR A 36 3.18 7.07 6.27
N GLY A 37 3.38 7.39 4.98
CA GLY A 37 3.33 6.39 3.93
C GLY A 37 2.00 6.38 3.20
N PRO A 38 1.78 5.38 2.37
CA PRO A 38 0.53 5.32 1.60
C PRO A 38 -0.67 5.15 2.52
N PRO A 39 -1.85 5.57 2.07
CA PRO A 39 -3.05 5.37 2.88
C PRO A 39 -3.30 3.90 3.17
N SER A 40 -3.70 3.61 4.38
CA SER A 40 -4.03 2.25 4.76
C SER A 40 -5.40 2.23 5.43
N TYR A 41 -6.01 1.06 5.42
CA TYR A 41 -7.37 0.89 5.94
C TYR A 41 -7.37 -0.25 6.94
N ARG A 42 -8.06 -0.03 8.02
CA ARG A 42 -8.19 -1.05 9.03
C ARG A 42 -9.55 -1.72 8.88
N LEU A 43 -9.51 -2.99 8.51
CA LEU A 43 -10.72 -3.77 8.30
C LEU A 43 -10.78 -4.84 9.38
N GLY A 44 -11.56 -4.57 10.42
CA GLY A 44 -11.55 -5.46 11.57
C GLY A 44 -10.21 -5.36 12.25
N ASN A 45 -9.52 -6.49 12.36
CA ASN A 45 -8.18 -6.48 12.96
C ASN A 45 -7.09 -6.62 11.91
N LYS A 46 -7.41 -6.36 10.65
CA LYS A 46 -6.45 -6.48 9.56
C LYS A 46 -6.22 -5.14 8.94
N VAL A 47 -5.02 -4.94 8.39
CA VAL A 47 -4.67 -3.71 7.70
C VAL A 47 -4.53 -4.02 6.23
N ARG A 48 -5.12 -3.17 5.40
CA ARG A 48 -5.09 -3.36 3.95
C ARG A 48 -4.82 -2.05 3.26
N TYR A 49 -4.27 -2.13 2.06
CA TYR A 49 -3.95 -0.97 1.25
C TYR A 49 -4.63 -1.12 -0.11
N ARG A 50 -4.97 -0.01 -0.70
CA ARG A 50 -5.48 -0.02 -2.08
C ARG A 50 -4.29 0.09 -3.02
N PRO A 51 -4.12 -0.86 -3.94
CA PRO A 51 -2.93 -0.82 -4.82
C PRO A 51 -2.79 0.49 -5.58
N GLU A 52 -3.90 1.05 -6.07
CA GLU A 52 -3.79 2.28 -6.84
C GLU A 52 -3.33 3.44 -5.98
N GLU A 53 -3.68 3.43 -4.70
CA GLU A 53 -3.23 4.50 -3.80
C GLU A 53 -1.77 4.33 -3.44
N VAL A 54 -1.31 3.09 -3.33
CA VAL A 54 0.10 2.85 -3.07
C VAL A 54 0.92 3.34 -4.26
N ARG A 55 0.48 3.02 -5.47
CA ARG A 55 1.19 3.46 -6.65
C ARG A 55 1.20 4.98 -6.78
N ALA A 56 0.07 5.62 -6.48
CA ALA A 56 0.01 7.06 -6.54
C ALA A 56 0.94 7.71 -5.52
N TRP A 57 1.02 7.12 -4.33
CA TRP A 57 1.90 7.64 -3.31
C TRP A 57 3.36 7.58 -3.76
N VAL A 58 3.74 6.47 -4.39
CA VAL A 58 5.10 6.33 -4.90
C VAL A 58 5.37 7.37 -5.97
N ASP A 59 4.41 7.56 -6.88
CA ASP A 59 4.60 8.54 -7.94
C ASP A 59 4.81 9.94 -7.39
N ALA A 60 4.12 10.27 -6.30
CA ALA A 60 4.26 11.58 -5.69
C ALA A 60 5.64 11.78 -5.10
N GLN A 61 6.32 10.70 -4.73
CA GLN A 61 7.65 10.80 -4.16
C GLN A 61 8.73 10.95 -5.22
N SER A 62 8.46 10.47 -6.42
CA SER A 62 9.52 10.29 -7.41
C SER A 62 10.23 11.58 -7.76
N THR A 63 9.50 12.68 -7.86
CA THR A 63 10.14 13.95 -8.22
C THR A 63 11.06 14.45 -7.14
N LEU A 64 10.80 14.09 -5.90
CA LEU A 64 11.60 14.59 -4.81
C LEU A 64 12.90 13.83 -4.66
N ALA A 65 12.97 12.66 -5.24
CA ALA A 65 14.15 11.83 -5.11
C ALA A 65 15.29 12.31 -5.97
N SER A 66 15.00 13.11 -6.96
CA SER A 66 16.07 13.57 -7.89
C SER A 66 16.86 14.75 -7.37
#